data_f8b874460ebc6e32b3ca11529f0a5a26
#
_entry.id   f8b874460ebc6e32b3ca11529f0a5a26
#
_cell.length_a   1.000
_cell.length_b   1.000
_cell.length_c   1.000
_cell.angle_alpha   90.00
_cell.angle_beta   90.00
_cell.angle_gamma   90.00
#
_symmetry.space_group_name_H-M   'P 1'
#
loop_
_entity.id
_entity.type
_entity.pdbx_description
1 polymer ?
#
loop_
_entity_poly.entity_id
_entity_poly.type
_entity_poly.pdbx_seq_one_letter_code
_entity_poly.pdbx_strand_id
1 'polypeptide(L)'
;MCLCVNLGFHKVKSNKPVALVTKQSILVYKVLSSTDGVHYYTPFVLKSINFDDEYGMFFYKTTRFSFDKEYLSKRNYKHLVVKGAHSYVNLARANYDKIFFEILSGSTTTTHIHYAIIPKGSKFYIGNDCDIASSNLVVFENETKYNENKDYFGDEPIEFSDYLKKFGTELDNK
;
A
#
# COMPACT_ATOMS: atom_id res chain seq x y z
N MET A 1 7.98 5.06 5.34
CA MET A 1 7.70 5.67 4.02
C MET A 1 6.51 6.58 4.18
N CYS A 2 6.59 7.77 3.62
CA CYS A 2 5.50 8.75 3.65
C CYS A 2 5.00 8.93 2.21
N LEU A 3 3.70 8.89 2.00
CA LEU A 3 3.08 9.02 0.70
C LEU A 3 2.74 10.50 0.44
N CYS A 4 3.27 11.08 -0.63
CA CYS A 4 2.85 12.39 -1.11
C CYS A 4 1.61 12.24 -1.99
N VAL A 5 0.46 12.73 -1.52
CA VAL A 5 -0.83 12.55 -2.19
C VAL A 5 -0.87 13.24 -3.55
N ASN A 6 -1.26 12.52 -4.58
CA ASN A 6 -1.50 13.08 -5.91
C ASN A 6 -2.88 13.77 -5.95
N LEU A 7 -2.88 15.09 -5.88
CA LEU A 7 -4.10 15.90 -5.84
C LEU A 7 -4.97 15.81 -7.11
N GLY A 8 -4.41 15.32 -8.23
CA GLY A 8 -5.19 15.06 -9.44
C GLY A 8 -6.30 14.03 -9.24
N PHE A 9 -6.14 13.12 -8.26
CA PHE A 9 -7.13 12.08 -7.93
C PHE A 9 -8.02 12.43 -6.73
N HIS A 10 -7.70 13.49 -5.97
CA HIS A 10 -8.34 13.75 -4.68
C HIS A 10 -8.96 15.14 -4.60
N LYS A 11 -10.20 15.20 -4.12
CA LYS A 11 -10.77 16.46 -3.64
C LYS A 11 -10.02 16.95 -2.42
N VAL A 12 -9.96 18.26 -2.27
CA VAL A 12 -9.43 18.91 -1.07
C VAL A 12 -10.58 19.54 -0.31
N LYS A 13 -10.76 19.16 0.95
CA LYS A 13 -11.74 19.74 1.87
C LYS A 13 -11.03 20.20 3.14
N SER A 14 -11.27 21.46 3.52
CA SER A 14 -10.62 22.05 4.72
C SER A 14 -9.09 21.88 4.71
N ASN A 15 -8.45 22.14 3.56
CA ASN A 15 -7.01 22.00 3.32
C ASN A 15 -6.45 20.58 3.49
N LYS A 16 -7.28 19.55 3.39
CA LYS A 16 -6.86 18.15 3.43
C LYS A 16 -7.43 17.39 2.24
N PRO A 17 -6.67 16.48 1.60
CA PRO A 17 -7.21 15.60 0.58
C PRO A 17 -8.26 14.68 1.22
N VAL A 18 -9.31 14.41 0.48
CA VAL A 18 -10.35 13.46 0.87
C VAL A 18 -9.96 12.06 0.40
N ALA A 19 -10.01 11.07 1.29
CA ALA A 19 -9.76 9.69 0.92
C ALA A 19 -10.79 9.18 -0.09
N LEU A 20 -10.31 8.41 -1.06
CA LEU A 20 -11.16 7.61 -1.93
C LEU A 20 -11.63 6.34 -1.20
N VAL A 21 -12.68 5.71 -1.70
CA VAL A 21 -13.17 4.42 -1.20
C VAL A 21 -13.14 3.41 -2.34
N THR A 22 -12.54 2.24 -2.10
CA THR A 22 -12.45 1.19 -3.11
C THR A 22 -13.84 0.62 -3.43
N LYS A 23 -14.15 0.55 -4.73
CA LYS A 23 -15.40 -0.04 -5.25
C LYS A 23 -15.27 -1.52 -5.60
N GLN A 24 -14.05 -1.98 -5.76
CA GLN A 24 -13.64 -3.35 -5.98
C GLN A 24 -12.29 -3.55 -5.30
N SER A 25 -11.95 -4.76 -4.91
CA SER A 25 -10.63 -5.09 -4.36
C SER A 25 -9.53 -4.81 -5.39
N ILE A 26 -8.41 -4.23 -4.92
CA ILE A 26 -7.28 -3.82 -5.77
C ILE A 26 -6.07 -4.68 -5.42
N LEU A 27 -5.47 -5.29 -6.45
CA LEU A 27 -4.17 -5.93 -6.33
C LEU A 27 -3.08 -4.86 -6.22
N VAL A 28 -2.25 -5.01 -5.21
CA VAL A 28 -1.08 -4.15 -4.96
C VAL A 28 0.09 -5.00 -4.47
N TYR A 29 1.26 -4.39 -4.33
CA TYR A 29 2.48 -5.07 -3.93
C TYR A 29 3.04 -4.47 -2.64
N LYS A 30 3.53 -5.33 -1.75
CA LYS A 30 4.17 -4.95 -0.49
C LYS A 30 5.61 -5.42 -0.46
N VAL A 31 6.54 -4.52 -0.16
CA VAL A 31 7.94 -4.87 0.08
C VAL A 31 8.14 -5.13 1.57
N LEU A 32 8.65 -6.30 1.91
CA LEU A 32 9.01 -6.70 3.26
C LEU A 32 10.48 -7.13 3.31
N SER A 33 11.10 -6.97 4.45
CA SER A 33 12.48 -7.37 4.71
C SER A 33 12.53 -8.57 5.65
N SER A 34 13.55 -9.40 5.51
CA SER A 34 13.81 -10.54 6.38
C SER A 34 15.31 -10.75 6.56
N THR A 35 15.74 -11.22 7.73
CA THR A 35 17.12 -11.63 8.01
C THR A 35 17.32 -13.14 7.94
N ASP A 36 16.25 -13.92 8.01
CA ASP A 36 16.28 -15.38 8.08
C ASP A 36 15.36 -16.07 7.04
N GLY A 37 14.61 -15.29 6.24
CA GLY A 37 13.66 -15.80 5.26
C GLY A 37 12.35 -16.35 5.84
N VAL A 38 12.17 -16.25 7.17
CA VAL A 38 10.99 -16.75 7.90
C VAL A 38 10.24 -15.63 8.60
N HIS A 39 10.98 -14.75 9.25
CA HIS A 39 10.41 -13.62 9.97
C HIS A 39 10.50 -12.35 9.10
N TYR A 40 9.35 -11.74 8.84
CA TYR A 40 9.24 -10.57 7.99
C TYR A 40 8.93 -9.32 8.79
N TYR A 41 9.41 -8.18 8.30
CA TYR A 41 9.16 -6.86 8.89
C TYR A 41 9.10 -5.77 7.81
N THR A 42 8.47 -4.67 8.16
CA THR A 42 8.43 -3.49 7.25
C THR A 42 9.78 -2.79 7.24
N PRO A 43 10.34 -2.42 6.07
CA PRO A 43 11.73 -1.95 5.96
C PRO A 43 12.07 -0.71 6.80
N PHE A 44 11.14 0.22 6.99
CA PHE A 44 11.44 1.47 7.69
C PHE A 44 11.05 1.49 9.17
N VAL A 45 9.95 0.82 9.52
CA VAL A 45 9.38 0.90 10.87
C VAL A 45 9.73 -0.34 11.68
N LEU A 46 10.35 -1.33 11.03
CA LEU A 46 10.72 -2.64 11.59
C LEU A 46 9.54 -3.32 12.32
N LYS A 47 8.32 -3.06 11.84
CA LYS A 47 7.12 -3.71 12.38
C LYS A 47 7.11 -5.16 11.91
N SER A 48 7.08 -6.08 12.85
CA SER A 48 6.96 -7.51 12.60
C SER A 48 5.64 -7.83 11.88
N ILE A 49 5.72 -8.74 10.91
CA ILE A 49 4.62 -9.27 10.13
C ILE A 49 4.51 -10.76 10.43
N ASN A 50 3.40 -11.16 11.02
CA ASN A 50 3.12 -12.57 11.31
C ASN A 50 1.95 -13.01 10.42
N PHE A 51 2.23 -13.89 9.48
CA PHE A 51 1.21 -14.52 8.66
C PHE A 51 0.46 -15.57 9.47
N ASP A 52 -0.85 -15.70 9.26
CA ASP A 52 -1.60 -16.80 9.87
C ASP A 52 -1.26 -18.13 9.20
N ASP A 53 -1.33 -19.21 9.97
CA ASP A 53 -0.88 -20.54 9.52
C ASP A 53 -1.84 -21.17 8.49
N GLU A 54 -3.12 -20.81 8.49
CA GLU A 54 -4.13 -21.41 7.64
C GLU A 54 -4.14 -20.78 6.23
N TYR A 55 -4.26 -19.46 6.17
CA TYR A 55 -4.41 -18.73 4.91
C TYR A 55 -3.13 -18.05 4.43
N GLY A 56 -2.10 -17.99 5.26
CA GLY A 56 -0.85 -17.27 4.97
C GLY A 56 -1.09 -15.77 4.74
N MET A 57 -2.00 -15.16 5.52
CA MET A 57 -2.38 -13.77 5.40
C MET A 57 -1.95 -12.95 6.61
N PHE A 58 -1.58 -11.70 6.37
CA PHE A 58 -1.41 -10.68 7.40
C PHE A 58 -2.35 -9.51 7.14
N PHE A 59 -3.16 -9.16 8.13
CA PHE A 59 -4.15 -8.08 8.05
C PHE A 59 -3.61 -6.80 8.68
N TYR A 60 -3.52 -5.75 7.88
CA TYR A 60 -3.30 -4.39 8.37
C TYR A 60 -4.61 -3.63 8.37
N LYS A 61 -4.92 -2.97 9.49
CA LYS A 61 -6.10 -2.11 9.62
C LYS A 61 -5.74 -0.82 10.35
N THR A 62 -6.20 0.32 9.85
CA THR A 62 -6.15 1.59 10.55
C THR A 62 -7.49 2.31 10.45
N THR A 63 -7.90 2.93 11.54
CA THR A 63 -9.13 3.73 11.59
C THR A 63 -8.90 5.19 11.19
N ARG A 64 -7.64 5.66 11.24
CA ARG A 64 -7.29 7.05 10.97
C ARG A 64 -5.98 7.14 10.19
N PHE A 65 -6.00 7.94 9.14
CA PHE A 65 -4.79 8.43 8.48
C PHE A 65 -4.24 9.60 9.28
N SER A 66 -2.91 9.73 9.34
CA SER A 66 -2.26 10.93 9.87
C SER A 66 -1.43 11.60 8.78
N PHE A 67 -1.42 12.93 8.83
CA PHE A 67 -0.63 13.77 7.94
C PHE A 67 0.50 14.42 8.75
N ASP A 68 1.69 14.52 8.17
CA ASP A 68 2.82 15.21 8.81
C ASP A 68 2.61 16.72 8.74
N LYS A 69 2.46 17.36 9.90
CA LYS A 69 2.28 18.80 10.02
C LYS A 69 3.58 19.59 9.86
N GLU A 70 4.72 19.02 10.21
CA GLU A 70 6.02 19.68 10.13
C GLU A 70 6.51 19.81 8.69
N TYR A 71 6.32 18.77 7.88
CA TYR A 71 6.62 18.81 6.45
C TYR A 71 5.70 19.77 5.69
N LEU A 72 4.49 20.02 6.15
CA LEU A 72 3.53 20.95 5.56
C LEU A 72 4.06 22.39 5.51
N SER A 73 4.92 22.81 6.44
CA SER A 73 5.43 24.17 6.53
C SER A 73 6.76 24.40 5.81
N LYS A 74 7.62 23.40 5.67
CA LYS A 74 9.01 23.57 5.21
C LYS A 74 9.26 23.26 3.74
N ARG A 75 8.43 22.47 3.04
CA ARG A 75 8.71 21.95 1.69
C ARG A 75 7.56 21.92 0.68
N ASN A 76 6.44 22.58 0.90
CA ASN A 76 5.23 22.46 0.04
C ASN A 76 4.66 21.02 -0.10
N TYR A 77 5.07 20.04 0.69
CA TYR A 77 4.47 18.71 0.76
C TYR A 77 3.17 18.75 1.58
N LYS A 78 2.21 19.57 1.12
CA LYS A 78 0.97 19.86 1.87
C LYS A 78 0.08 18.65 2.16
N HIS A 79 0.44 17.46 1.68
CA HIS A 79 -0.45 16.30 1.74
C HIS A 79 0.33 14.99 1.88
N LEU A 80 1.19 14.93 2.89
CA LEU A 80 2.00 13.76 3.17
C LEU A 80 1.28 12.83 4.15
N VAL A 81 0.86 11.64 3.70
CA VAL A 81 0.29 10.61 4.57
C VAL A 81 1.40 9.85 5.27
N VAL A 82 1.44 9.90 6.59
CA VAL A 82 2.44 9.20 7.42
C VAL A 82 1.90 7.90 8.00
N LYS A 83 0.61 7.83 8.33
CA LYS A 83 -0.04 6.67 8.90
C LYS A 83 -1.05 6.10 7.93
N GLY A 84 -0.84 4.86 7.53
CA GLY A 84 -1.63 4.09 6.60
C GLY A 84 -0.86 2.85 6.19
N ALA A 85 -1.50 1.87 5.58
CA ALA A 85 -0.81 0.74 4.98
C ALA A 85 -0.26 1.14 3.61
N HIS A 86 1.03 1.37 3.54
CA HIS A 86 1.71 1.74 2.30
C HIS A 86 2.00 0.51 1.44
N SER A 87 1.68 0.60 0.16
CA SER A 87 1.92 -0.43 -0.85
C SER A 87 2.16 0.20 -2.23
N TYR A 88 2.57 -0.59 -3.20
CA TYR A 88 2.85 -0.16 -4.56
C TYR A 88 1.78 -0.66 -5.52
N VAL A 89 1.37 0.18 -6.46
CA VAL A 89 0.34 -0.17 -7.45
C VAL A 89 0.89 -0.91 -8.66
N ASN A 90 2.21 -0.97 -8.83
CA ASN A 90 2.83 -1.77 -9.87
C ASN A 90 4.12 -2.48 -9.39
N LEU A 91 4.40 -3.60 -10.02
CA LEU A 91 5.53 -4.46 -9.68
C LEU A 91 6.89 -3.80 -9.98
N ALA A 92 6.97 -2.97 -11.04
CA ALA A 92 8.23 -2.31 -11.42
C ALA A 92 8.69 -1.34 -10.32
N ARG A 93 7.78 -0.57 -9.74
CA ARG A 93 8.09 0.33 -8.63
C ARG A 93 8.45 -0.45 -7.36
N ALA A 94 7.72 -1.51 -7.06
CA ALA A 94 8.05 -2.40 -5.93
C ALA A 94 9.46 -3.00 -6.07
N ASN A 95 9.84 -3.44 -7.27
CA ASN A 95 11.19 -3.95 -7.57
C ASN A 95 12.28 -2.88 -7.39
N TYR A 96 12.03 -1.64 -7.83
CA TYR A 96 12.97 -0.55 -7.64
C TYR A 96 13.24 -0.31 -6.14
N ASP A 97 12.21 -0.20 -5.34
CA ASP A 97 12.36 0.04 -3.91
C ASP A 97 12.93 -1.19 -3.18
N LYS A 98 12.63 -2.41 -3.62
CA LYS A 98 13.27 -3.63 -3.13
C LYS A 98 14.79 -3.54 -3.24
N ILE A 99 15.31 -3.21 -4.43
CA ILE A 99 16.76 -3.06 -4.68
C ILE A 99 17.33 -1.94 -3.81
N PHE A 100 16.64 -0.81 -3.70
CA PHE A 100 17.07 0.31 -2.88
C PHE A 100 17.20 -0.09 -1.39
N PHE A 101 16.24 -0.85 -0.84
CA PHE A 101 16.32 -1.34 0.53
C PHE A 101 17.44 -2.35 0.75
N GLU A 102 17.69 -3.23 -0.21
CA GLU A 102 18.81 -4.17 -0.15
C GLU A 102 20.16 -3.45 -0.11
N ILE A 103 20.33 -2.40 -0.90
CA ILE A 103 21.54 -1.57 -0.89
C ILE A 103 21.71 -0.85 0.46
N LEU A 104 20.64 -0.30 1.02
CA LEU A 104 20.70 0.43 2.29
C LEU A 104 20.93 -0.46 3.51
N SER A 105 20.38 -1.66 3.52
CA SER A 105 20.45 -2.59 4.66
C SER A 105 21.71 -3.44 4.69
N GLY A 106 22.47 -3.45 3.60
CA GLY A 106 23.66 -4.28 3.47
C GLY A 106 23.36 -5.77 3.29
N SER A 107 24.39 -6.63 3.37
CA SER A 107 24.33 -8.04 3.01
C SER A 107 23.58 -8.96 3.99
N THR A 108 23.11 -8.44 5.11
CA THR A 108 22.46 -9.26 6.16
C THR A 108 20.94 -9.33 6.06
N THR A 109 20.35 -8.52 5.20
CA THR A 109 18.90 -8.41 5.04
C THR A 109 18.51 -8.67 3.60
N THR A 110 17.57 -9.56 3.39
CA THR A 110 16.92 -9.78 2.10
C THR A 110 15.57 -9.08 2.04
N THR A 111 15.18 -8.61 0.86
CA THR A 111 13.89 -7.97 0.64
C THR A 111 13.05 -8.79 -0.33
N HIS A 112 11.78 -8.92 -0.01
CA HIS A 112 10.83 -9.72 -0.77
C HIS A 112 9.63 -8.87 -1.17
N ILE A 113 9.08 -9.13 -2.37
CA ILE A 113 7.84 -8.54 -2.82
C ILE A 113 6.73 -9.55 -2.57
N HIS A 114 5.72 -9.10 -1.85
CA HIS A 114 4.54 -9.87 -1.51
C HIS A 114 3.33 -9.33 -2.28
N TYR A 115 2.49 -10.21 -2.79
CA TYR A 115 1.16 -9.87 -3.27
C TYR A 115 0.34 -9.36 -2.09
N ALA A 116 -0.45 -8.32 -2.34
CA ALA A 116 -1.34 -7.78 -1.32
C ALA A 116 -2.65 -7.28 -1.97
N ILE A 117 -3.70 -7.22 -1.17
CA ILE A 117 -5.01 -6.75 -1.61
C ILE A 117 -5.43 -5.58 -0.73
N ILE A 118 -5.93 -4.51 -1.37
CA ILE A 118 -6.73 -3.50 -0.71
C ILE A 118 -8.19 -3.93 -0.88
N PRO A 119 -8.87 -4.40 0.18
CA PRO A 119 -10.24 -4.90 0.07
C PRO A 119 -11.23 -3.81 -0.34
N LYS A 120 -12.29 -4.21 -1.04
CA LYS A 120 -13.44 -3.34 -1.34
C LYS A 120 -13.96 -2.65 -0.07
N GLY A 121 -14.33 -1.38 -0.18
CA GLY A 121 -14.79 -0.53 0.92
C GLY A 121 -13.66 0.11 1.75
N SER A 122 -12.39 -0.16 1.44
CA SER A 122 -11.24 0.47 2.10
C SER A 122 -11.09 1.92 1.68
N LYS A 123 -10.71 2.79 2.63
CA LYS A 123 -10.27 4.15 2.32
C LYS A 123 -8.84 4.13 1.83
N PHE A 124 -8.50 4.97 0.85
CA PHE A 124 -7.15 5.05 0.32
C PHE A 124 -6.79 6.42 -0.25
N TYR A 125 -5.48 6.66 -0.35
CA TYR A 125 -4.87 7.81 -1.03
C TYR A 125 -3.90 7.30 -2.08
N ILE A 126 -3.92 7.92 -3.26
CA ILE A 126 -2.99 7.68 -4.36
C ILE A 126 -1.84 8.66 -4.23
N GLY A 127 -0.61 8.17 -4.27
CA GLY A 127 0.60 8.96 -4.25
C GLY A 127 1.09 9.34 -5.65
N ASN A 128 2.11 10.20 -5.70
CA ASN A 128 2.72 10.66 -6.96
C ASN A 128 3.58 9.57 -7.63
N ASP A 129 4.13 8.64 -6.84
CA ASP A 129 5.18 7.70 -7.25
C ASP A 129 4.68 6.25 -7.38
N CYS A 130 3.47 6.05 -7.88
CA CYS A 130 2.87 4.72 -8.02
C CYS A 130 2.78 3.97 -6.68
N ASP A 131 2.56 4.69 -5.61
CA ASP A 131 2.32 4.18 -4.27
C ASP A 131 0.91 4.53 -3.80
N ILE A 132 0.44 3.79 -2.82
CA ILE A 132 -0.90 3.94 -2.26
C ILE A 132 -0.83 3.78 -0.74
N ALA A 133 -1.62 4.56 -0.01
CA ALA A 133 -1.83 4.38 1.42
C ALA A 133 -3.29 4.01 1.68
N SER A 134 -3.53 2.86 2.29
CA SER A 134 -4.88 2.35 2.54
C SER A 134 -5.19 2.16 4.02
N SER A 135 -6.48 2.14 4.35
CA SER A 135 -6.97 1.84 5.71
C SER A 135 -6.92 0.35 6.02
N ASN A 136 -7.08 -0.49 5.01
CA ASN A 136 -6.98 -1.94 5.11
C ASN A 136 -6.03 -2.45 4.02
N LEU A 137 -5.20 -3.39 4.39
CA LEU A 137 -4.32 -4.09 3.46
C LEU A 137 -4.18 -5.53 3.94
N VAL A 138 -4.30 -6.47 3.04
CA VAL A 138 -4.05 -7.89 3.30
C VAL A 138 -2.82 -8.29 2.50
N VAL A 139 -1.79 -8.74 3.19
CA VAL A 139 -0.53 -9.18 2.60
C VAL A 139 -0.48 -10.70 2.64
N PHE A 140 -0.10 -11.33 1.54
CA PHE A 140 0.04 -12.79 1.44
C PHE A 140 1.50 -13.19 1.60
N GLU A 141 1.72 -14.30 2.29
CA GLU A 141 3.05 -14.84 2.57
C GLU A 141 3.82 -15.13 1.28
N ASN A 142 3.13 -15.66 0.27
CA ASN A 142 3.70 -15.97 -1.04
C ASN A 142 2.62 -15.97 -2.13
N GLU A 143 3.05 -16.16 -3.39
CA GLU A 143 2.15 -16.17 -4.54
C GLU A 143 1.14 -17.33 -4.51
N THR A 144 1.53 -18.49 -3.98
CA THR A 144 0.62 -19.64 -3.84
C THR A 144 -0.53 -19.29 -2.92
N LYS A 145 -0.25 -18.71 -1.74
CA LYS A 145 -1.27 -18.28 -0.79
C LYS A 145 -2.16 -17.18 -1.34
N TYR A 146 -1.61 -16.27 -2.14
CA TYR A 146 -2.40 -15.27 -2.87
C TYR A 146 -3.37 -15.94 -3.85
N ASN A 147 -2.90 -16.84 -4.70
CA ASN A 147 -3.73 -17.51 -5.70
C ASN A 147 -4.84 -18.37 -5.10
N GLU A 148 -4.57 -19.01 -3.95
CA GLU A 148 -5.55 -19.81 -3.21
C GLU A 148 -6.65 -18.97 -2.54
N ASN A 149 -6.35 -17.73 -2.14
CA ASN A 149 -7.21 -16.94 -1.26
C ASN A 149 -7.56 -15.53 -1.80
N LYS A 150 -7.24 -15.20 -3.05
CA LYS A 150 -7.43 -13.85 -3.61
C LYS A 150 -8.89 -13.39 -3.63
N ASP A 151 -9.84 -14.30 -3.65
CA ASP A 151 -11.29 -14.05 -3.63
C ASP A 151 -11.91 -14.11 -2.22
N TYR A 152 -11.09 -14.26 -1.18
CA TYR A 152 -11.52 -14.33 0.23
C TYR A 152 -12.48 -13.19 0.62
N PHE A 153 -12.34 -12.02 0.01
CA PHE A 153 -13.16 -10.83 0.29
C PHE A 153 -14.45 -10.75 -0.55
N GLY A 154 -14.81 -11.80 -1.30
CA GLY A 154 -16.05 -11.89 -2.05
C GLY A 154 -16.03 -11.22 -3.43
N ASP A 155 -14.88 -10.69 -3.85
CA ASP A 155 -14.66 -10.19 -5.20
C ASP A 155 -13.23 -10.51 -5.68
N GLU A 156 -13.05 -10.68 -6.99
CA GLU A 156 -11.73 -10.85 -7.57
C GLU A 156 -11.00 -9.52 -7.60
N PRO A 157 -9.78 -9.42 -7.01
CA PRO A 157 -8.98 -8.20 -7.07
C PRO A 157 -8.50 -7.94 -8.49
N ILE A 158 -8.50 -6.68 -8.89
CA ILE A 158 -8.02 -6.23 -10.19
C ILE A 158 -6.77 -5.37 -10.04
N GLU A 159 -5.92 -5.35 -11.06
CA GLU A 159 -4.78 -4.45 -11.15
C GLU A 159 -5.24 -2.99 -11.04
N PHE A 160 -4.41 -2.15 -10.44
CA PHE A 160 -4.76 -0.74 -10.24
C PHE A 160 -5.01 0.01 -11.56
N SER A 161 -4.29 -0.32 -12.62
CA SER A 161 -4.52 0.23 -13.97
C SER A 161 -5.92 -0.07 -14.49
N ASP A 162 -6.42 -1.28 -14.26
CA ASP A 162 -7.76 -1.69 -14.67
C ASP A 162 -8.83 -1.09 -13.75
N TYR A 163 -8.50 -0.93 -12.46
CA TYR A 163 -9.32 -0.18 -11.53
C TYR A 163 -9.54 1.27 -12.00
N LEU A 164 -8.48 1.96 -12.42
CA LEU A 164 -8.58 3.31 -12.96
C LEU A 164 -9.38 3.37 -14.27
N LYS A 165 -9.20 2.43 -15.19
CA LYS A 165 -10.03 2.35 -16.41
C LYS A 165 -11.51 2.18 -16.08
N LYS A 166 -11.83 1.36 -15.09
CA LYS A 166 -13.22 1.04 -14.71
C LYS A 166 -13.90 2.14 -13.91
N PHE A 167 -13.17 2.79 -13.01
CA PHE A 167 -13.70 3.71 -12.00
C PHE A 167 -13.10 5.13 -12.07
N GLY A 168 -12.08 5.36 -12.88
CA GLY A 168 -11.32 6.63 -12.91
C GLY A 168 -12.17 7.85 -13.29
N THR A 169 -13.10 7.71 -14.24
CA THR A 169 -14.02 8.79 -14.61
C THR A 169 -14.93 9.25 -13.48
N GLU A 170 -15.21 8.38 -12.51
CA GLU A 170 -15.96 8.74 -11.31
C GLU A 170 -15.06 9.42 -10.24
N LEU A 171 -13.75 9.23 -10.34
CA LEU A 171 -12.78 9.96 -9.53
C LEU A 171 -12.58 11.38 -10.04
N ASP A 172 -12.67 11.59 -11.37
CA ASP A 172 -12.50 12.88 -12.04
C ASP A 172 -13.77 13.76 -11.99
N ASN A 173 -14.97 13.14 -11.91
CA ASN A 173 -16.26 13.83 -11.89
C ASN A 173 -16.63 14.43 -10.52
N LYS A 174 -15.68 15.04 -9.91
CA LYS A 174 -15.92 15.67 -8.61
C LYS A 174 -15.27 17.05 -8.59
#